data_b0533822d83cad64ef0070f08a249885
#
_entry.id   b0533822d83cad64ef0070f08a249885
#
_cell.length_a   1.000
_cell.length_b   1.000
_cell.length_c   1.000
_cell.angle_alpha   90.00
_cell.angle_beta   90.00
_cell.angle_gamma   90.00
#
_symmetry.space_group_name_H-M   'P 1'
#
loop_
_entity.id
_entity.type
_entity.pdbx_description
1 polymer ?
#
loop_
_entity_poly.entity_id
_entity_poly.type
_entity_poly.pdbx_seq_one_letter_code
_entity_poly.pdbx_strand_id
1 'polypeptide(L)'
;DMVRMVSSGTEATMSAIRLARGYTGRDSIIKFEGCYHGHSDSLLVKAGSGLLTQGVPSSAGVPADFAKHTLTLPFNDIEAVRSTLADVGQQVACIIVEPVAGNMNCVPPAPGFLQGLREACDEHGVVLIFDEVMTGFRVALGGAQAHYGVTPDLTTFGKIIGGGMPVGCFGGKRAVMECIAPLGPVYQAGTLSGNPLAMAAGLTTLRLIKRPGFHDELTDYTSRMLAGLQERADAAGIPFVTTQAGAMFGLYFSGADDIVTFDDVMASDAERFKKFFHLMLDGGVYLAPSAFEAGFTSIAHGDAELKLTLDAAEKAFAAL
;
A
#
# COMPACT_ATOMS: atom_id res chain seq x y z
N ASP A 1 3.61 -16.38 -12.29
CA ASP A 1 4.20 -17.26 -13.31
C ASP A 1 5.50 -16.69 -13.88
N MET A 2 5.57 -15.37 -14.08
CA MET A 2 6.75 -14.67 -14.60
C MET A 2 6.97 -13.38 -13.81
N VAL A 3 8.24 -12.97 -13.67
CA VAL A 3 8.64 -11.72 -13.02
C VAL A 3 9.65 -10.96 -13.86
N ARG A 4 9.67 -9.63 -13.72
CA ARG A 4 10.64 -8.73 -14.33
C ARG A 4 11.20 -7.79 -13.27
N MET A 5 12.53 -7.77 -13.14
CA MET A 5 13.21 -6.89 -12.20
C MET A 5 13.29 -5.46 -12.75
N VAL A 6 13.18 -4.51 -11.83
CA VAL A 6 13.37 -3.07 -12.03
C VAL A 6 14.10 -2.49 -10.81
N SER A 7 14.35 -1.18 -10.75
CA SER A 7 15.17 -0.58 -9.71
C SER A 7 14.37 0.14 -8.60
N SER A 8 13.06 0.27 -8.76
CA SER A 8 12.19 0.94 -7.78
C SER A 8 10.73 0.50 -7.89
N GLY A 9 9.92 0.79 -6.86
CA GLY A 9 8.47 0.59 -6.91
C GLY A 9 7.80 1.44 -7.99
N THR A 10 8.26 2.67 -8.22
CA THR A 10 7.76 3.54 -9.31
C THR A 10 7.96 2.91 -10.68
N GLU A 11 9.13 2.33 -10.95
CA GLU A 11 9.38 1.61 -12.20
C GLU A 11 8.50 0.36 -12.32
N ALA A 12 8.26 -0.34 -11.22
CA ALA A 12 7.41 -1.52 -11.19
C ALA A 12 5.96 -1.18 -11.56
N THR A 13 5.36 -0.19 -10.90
CA THR A 13 3.97 0.23 -11.14
C THR A 13 3.80 0.86 -12.53
N MET A 14 4.71 1.73 -12.94
CA MET A 14 4.74 2.30 -14.29
C MET A 14 4.77 1.23 -15.38
N SER A 15 5.61 0.20 -15.17
CA SER A 15 5.77 -0.90 -16.13
C SER A 15 4.56 -1.84 -16.13
N ALA A 16 3.98 -2.14 -14.96
CA ALA A 16 2.77 -2.96 -14.85
C ALA A 16 1.57 -2.28 -15.53
N ILE A 17 1.39 -0.97 -15.36
CA ILE A 17 0.33 -0.22 -16.03
C ILE A 17 0.53 -0.18 -17.55
N ARG A 18 1.76 0.09 -18.02
CA ARG A 18 2.07 0.04 -19.46
C ARG A 18 1.78 -1.34 -20.04
N LEU A 19 2.13 -2.39 -19.28
CA LEU A 19 1.86 -3.77 -19.68
C LEU A 19 0.36 -4.06 -19.75
N ALA A 20 -0.43 -3.64 -18.75
CA ALA A 20 -1.87 -3.80 -18.77
C ALA A 20 -2.54 -3.07 -19.94
N ARG A 21 -2.09 -1.84 -20.26
CA ARG A 21 -2.54 -1.12 -21.45
C ARG A 21 -2.18 -1.85 -22.73
N GLY A 22 -0.95 -2.35 -22.86
CA GLY A 22 -0.51 -3.10 -24.03
C GLY A 22 -1.22 -4.44 -24.22
N TYR A 23 -1.57 -5.11 -23.11
CA TYR A 23 -2.31 -6.37 -23.13
C TYR A 23 -3.78 -6.19 -23.48
N THR A 24 -4.44 -5.17 -22.93
CA THR A 24 -5.89 -4.95 -23.14
C THR A 24 -6.20 -4.10 -24.36
N GLY A 25 -5.24 -3.31 -24.86
CA GLY A 25 -5.47 -2.29 -25.90
C GLY A 25 -6.31 -1.10 -25.41
N ARG A 26 -6.40 -0.87 -24.10
CA ARG A 26 -7.21 0.18 -23.47
C ARG A 26 -6.31 1.21 -22.79
N ASP A 27 -6.79 2.46 -22.62
CA ASP A 27 -5.96 3.58 -22.15
C ASP A 27 -6.19 3.96 -20.69
N SER A 28 -7.43 3.85 -20.21
CA SER A 28 -7.81 4.34 -18.89
C SER A 28 -7.36 3.39 -17.76
N ILE A 29 -7.10 3.96 -16.60
CA ILE A 29 -6.79 3.20 -15.39
C ILE A 29 -7.66 3.70 -14.23
N ILE A 30 -7.92 2.82 -13.27
CA ILE A 30 -8.55 3.17 -12.00
C ILE A 30 -7.52 3.02 -10.89
N LYS A 31 -7.44 4.02 -10.02
CA LYS A 31 -6.72 4.00 -8.73
C LYS A 31 -7.63 4.49 -7.61
N PHE A 32 -7.16 4.43 -6.36
CA PHE A 32 -7.96 4.82 -5.22
C PHE A 32 -7.40 6.05 -4.50
N GLU A 33 -8.29 6.83 -3.87
CA GLU A 33 -7.93 7.95 -3.01
C GLU A 33 -7.04 7.48 -1.86
N GLY A 34 -6.11 8.34 -1.45
CA GLY A 34 -5.14 8.01 -0.41
C GLY A 34 -4.06 7.02 -0.79
N CYS A 35 -4.21 6.24 -1.88
CA CYS A 35 -3.20 5.31 -2.36
C CYS A 35 -2.11 6.00 -3.20
N TYR A 36 -0.86 5.54 -3.00
CA TYR A 36 0.31 6.02 -3.74
C TYR A 36 1.00 4.86 -4.47
N HIS A 37 1.24 5.05 -5.75
CA HIS A 37 1.81 4.03 -6.63
C HIS A 37 3.09 4.50 -7.35
N GLY A 38 3.88 5.35 -6.71
CA GLY A 38 5.06 5.97 -7.32
C GLY A 38 4.72 7.28 -8.04
N HIS A 39 5.75 7.89 -8.65
CA HIS A 39 5.68 9.25 -9.18
C HIS A 39 5.68 9.32 -10.71
N SER A 40 5.17 8.30 -11.39
CA SER A 40 4.84 8.39 -12.82
C SER A 40 3.70 9.40 -13.04
N ASP A 41 3.77 10.22 -14.07
CA ASP A 41 2.84 11.32 -14.32
C ASP A 41 1.37 10.88 -14.32
N SER A 42 1.07 9.71 -14.88
CA SER A 42 -0.29 9.15 -14.87
C SER A 42 -0.80 8.73 -13.48
N LEU A 43 0.06 8.67 -12.47
CA LEU A 43 -0.28 8.27 -11.11
C LEU A 43 -0.31 9.45 -10.13
N LEU A 44 0.26 10.60 -10.49
CA LEU A 44 0.20 11.83 -9.73
C LEU A 44 -1.11 12.56 -10.02
N VAL A 45 -2.21 11.91 -9.68
CA VAL A 45 -3.58 12.33 -9.98
C VAL A 45 -4.43 12.20 -8.73
N LYS A 46 -5.28 13.18 -8.46
CA LYS A 46 -6.29 13.16 -7.41
C LYS A 46 -7.70 13.10 -8.00
N ALA A 47 -8.70 12.79 -7.19
CA ALA A 47 -10.10 12.81 -7.60
C ALA A 47 -10.50 14.19 -8.15
N GLY A 48 -11.33 14.20 -9.19
CA GLY A 48 -12.02 15.39 -9.66
C GLY A 48 -13.29 15.65 -8.84
N SER A 49 -14.12 16.61 -9.27
CA SER A 49 -15.36 17.00 -8.57
C SER A 49 -16.52 16.01 -8.70
N GLY A 50 -16.32 14.80 -9.22
CA GLY A 50 -17.33 13.75 -9.34
C GLY A 50 -16.70 12.42 -9.77
N LEU A 51 -17.37 11.30 -9.52
CA LEU A 51 -16.86 9.94 -9.74
C LEU A 51 -16.33 9.68 -11.17
N LEU A 52 -16.97 10.26 -12.19
CA LEU A 52 -16.57 10.13 -13.59
C LEU A 52 -15.77 11.33 -14.11
N THR A 53 -15.38 12.27 -13.23
CA THR A 53 -14.60 13.43 -13.64
C THR A 53 -13.15 12.99 -13.95
N GLN A 54 -12.62 13.48 -15.07
CA GLN A 54 -11.22 13.25 -15.40
C GLN A 54 -10.31 13.69 -14.26
N GLY A 55 -9.28 12.89 -13.96
CA GLY A 55 -8.34 13.15 -12.89
C GLY A 55 -7.67 14.52 -13.02
N VAL A 56 -7.45 15.16 -11.88
CA VAL A 56 -6.75 16.44 -11.78
C VAL A 56 -5.31 16.16 -11.36
N PRO A 57 -4.28 16.75 -12.04
CA PRO A 57 -2.90 16.60 -11.59
C PRO A 57 -2.73 17.00 -10.12
N SER A 58 -2.08 16.15 -9.33
CA SER A 58 -1.78 16.41 -7.91
C SER A 58 -0.41 17.05 -7.70
N SER A 59 0.38 17.15 -8.76
CA SER A 59 1.72 17.76 -8.74
C SER A 59 1.87 18.80 -9.83
N ALA A 60 2.58 19.89 -9.53
CA ALA A 60 3.08 20.80 -10.55
C ALA A 60 4.00 20.04 -11.52
N GLY A 61 3.94 20.40 -12.79
CA GLY A 61 4.74 19.77 -13.85
C GLY A 61 4.07 18.57 -14.54
N VAL A 62 2.95 18.06 -14.03
CA VAL A 62 2.17 17.02 -14.70
C VAL A 62 1.17 17.66 -15.66
N PRO A 63 1.29 17.44 -17.00
CA PRO A 63 0.33 17.94 -17.96
C PRO A 63 -1.06 17.29 -17.76
N ALA A 64 -2.12 18.05 -17.99
CA ALA A 64 -3.50 17.55 -17.85
C ALA A 64 -3.77 16.32 -18.75
N ASP A 65 -3.14 16.25 -19.90
CA ASP A 65 -3.27 15.11 -20.82
C ASP A 65 -2.77 13.77 -20.24
N PHE A 66 -1.83 13.80 -19.30
CA PHE A 66 -1.40 12.58 -18.60
C PHE A 66 -2.41 12.14 -17.54
N ALA A 67 -3.11 13.09 -16.92
CA ALA A 67 -4.08 12.82 -15.88
C ALA A 67 -5.45 12.35 -16.41
N LYS A 68 -5.82 12.71 -17.65
CA LYS A 68 -7.16 12.48 -18.21
C LYS A 68 -7.58 11.00 -18.31
N HIS A 69 -6.62 10.08 -18.36
CA HIS A 69 -6.88 8.65 -18.44
C HIS A 69 -6.85 7.94 -17.06
N THR A 70 -6.77 8.70 -15.97
CA THR A 70 -6.73 8.15 -14.61
C THR A 70 -8.00 8.54 -13.87
N LEU A 71 -8.79 7.53 -13.53
CA LEU A 71 -9.96 7.65 -12.67
C LEU A 71 -9.54 7.37 -11.24
N THR A 72 -9.93 8.22 -10.31
CA THR A 72 -9.65 8.03 -8.87
C THR A 72 -10.98 7.81 -8.15
N LEU A 73 -11.12 6.67 -7.49
CA LEU A 73 -12.33 6.25 -6.78
C LEU A 73 -12.07 6.18 -5.27
N PRO A 74 -13.11 6.25 -4.41
CA PRO A 74 -12.96 6.02 -2.99
C PRO A 74 -12.43 4.62 -2.69
N PHE A 75 -11.47 4.52 -1.75
CA PHE A 75 -10.99 3.24 -1.26
C PHE A 75 -12.08 2.57 -0.39
N ASN A 76 -12.20 1.25 -0.49
CA ASN A 76 -13.24 0.44 0.18
C ASN A 76 -14.68 0.63 -0.34
N ASP A 77 -14.89 1.34 -1.45
CA ASP A 77 -16.20 1.47 -2.10
C ASP A 77 -16.28 0.61 -3.37
N ILE A 78 -16.75 -0.63 -3.23
CA ILE A 78 -16.88 -1.56 -4.36
C ILE A 78 -18.04 -1.17 -5.28
N GLU A 79 -19.06 -0.49 -4.78
CA GLU A 79 -20.20 -0.07 -5.59
C GLU A 79 -19.82 1.07 -6.54
N ALA A 80 -18.96 2.00 -6.10
CA ALA A 80 -18.37 3.01 -6.98
C ALA A 80 -17.56 2.37 -8.12
N VAL A 81 -16.81 1.29 -7.82
CA VAL A 81 -16.05 0.54 -8.84
C VAL A 81 -16.98 -0.12 -9.85
N ARG A 82 -18.00 -0.85 -9.39
CA ARG A 82 -18.97 -1.53 -10.25
C ARG A 82 -19.72 -0.54 -11.14
N SER A 83 -20.19 0.56 -10.59
CA SER A 83 -20.87 1.62 -11.35
C SER A 83 -19.95 2.21 -12.42
N THR A 84 -18.70 2.54 -12.07
CA THR A 84 -17.73 3.08 -13.02
C THR A 84 -17.41 2.08 -14.14
N LEU A 85 -17.23 0.80 -13.83
CA LEU A 85 -16.96 -0.21 -14.85
C LEU A 85 -18.17 -0.48 -15.75
N ALA A 86 -19.40 -0.38 -15.24
CA ALA A 86 -20.60 -0.48 -16.06
C ALA A 86 -20.65 0.63 -17.13
N ASP A 87 -20.21 1.85 -16.78
CA ASP A 87 -20.24 2.99 -17.68
C ASP A 87 -19.04 3.03 -18.66
N VAL A 88 -17.81 2.80 -18.17
CA VAL A 88 -16.57 3.01 -18.96
C VAL A 88 -15.62 1.81 -18.98
N GLY A 89 -16.05 0.65 -18.47
CA GLY A 89 -15.18 -0.52 -18.30
C GLY A 89 -14.46 -0.97 -19.59
N GLN A 90 -15.08 -0.77 -20.76
CA GLN A 90 -14.44 -1.07 -22.06
C GLN A 90 -13.24 -0.17 -22.39
N GLN A 91 -13.05 0.92 -21.67
CA GLN A 91 -11.91 1.85 -21.83
C GLN A 91 -10.83 1.60 -20.75
N VAL A 92 -11.17 0.85 -19.68
CA VAL A 92 -10.29 0.63 -18.53
C VAL A 92 -9.35 -0.55 -18.79
N ALA A 93 -8.05 -0.28 -18.78
CA ALA A 93 -6.99 -1.27 -18.92
C ALA A 93 -6.74 -2.03 -17.61
N CYS A 94 -6.70 -1.32 -16.49
CA CYS A 94 -6.43 -1.92 -15.19
C CYS A 94 -7.03 -1.14 -14.03
N ILE A 95 -7.21 -1.85 -12.92
CA ILE A 95 -7.38 -1.29 -11.59
C ILE A 95 -6.08 -1.56 -10.84
N ILE A 96 -5.46 -0.50 -10.27
CA ILE A 96 -4.31 -0.64 -9.37
C ILE A 96 -4.72 -0.25 -7.96
N VAL A 97 -4.39 -1.09 -6.98
CA VAL A 97 -4.76 -0.91 -5.58
C VAL A 97 -3.62 -1.33 -4.65
N GLU A 98 -3.38 -0.56 -3.58
CA GLU A 98 -2.67 -1.08 -2.41
C GLU A 98 -3.66 -1.99 -1.66
N PRO A 99 -3.42 -3.29 -1.53
CA PRO A 99 -4.39 -4.18 -0.85
C PRO A 99 -4.57 -3.86 0.63
N VAL A 100 -3.59 -3.23 1.25
CA VAL A 100 -3.70 -2.44 2.49
C VAL A 100 -3.13 -1.07 2.14
N ALA A 101 -3.94 -0.04 2.24
CA ALA A 101 -3.47 1.31 1.94
C ALA A 101 -2.50 1.78 3.02
N GLY A 102 -1.23 2.00 2.64
CA GLY A 102 -0.14 2.34 3.55
C GLY A 102 0.38 3.78 3.39
N ASN A 103 -0.17 4.54 2.44
CA ASN A 103 0.21 5.93 2.16
C ASN A 103 -0.85 6.94 2.64
N MET A 104 -1.91 6.46 3.26
CA MET A 104 -2.85 7.24 4.06
C MET A 104 -2.91 6.68 5.50
N ASN A 105 -1.75 6.47 6.12
CA ASN A 105 -1.54 5.68 7.32
C ASN A 105 -1.74 4.17 7.00
N CYS A 106 -2.38 3.35 7.84
CA CYS A 106 -2.61 1.94 7.56
C CYS A 106 -4.12 1.66 7.54
N VAL A 107 -4.72 1.61 6.35
CA VAL A 107 -6.15 1.31 6.19
C VAL A 107 -6.30 -0.05 5.54
N PRO A 108 -6.75 -1.08 6.30
CA PRO A 108 -7.04 -2.40 5.75
C PRO A 108 -8.23 -2.38 4.76
N PRO A 109 -8.30 -3.34 3.84
CA PRO A 109 -9.47 -3.48 2.97
C PRO A 109 -10.70 -3.89 3.79
N ALA A 110 -11.84 -3.28 3.51
CA ALA A 110 -13.12 -3.70 4.07
C ALA A 110 -13.45 -5.15 3.64
N PRO A 111 -14.20 -5.89 4.45
CA PRO A 111 -14.59 -7.25 4.11
C PRO A 111 -15.27 -7.31 2.73
N GLY A 112 -14.74 -8.18 1.85
CA GLY A 112 -15.26 -8.35 0.49
C GLY A 112 -14.76 -7.36 -0.55
N PHE A 113 -14.07 -6.27 -0.19
CA PHE A 113 -13.61 -5.26 -1.16
C PHE A 113 -12.64 -5.83 -2.20
N LEU A 114 -11.56 -6.49 -1.77
CA LEU A 114 -10.59 -7.06 -2.70
C LEU A 114 -11.18 -8.19 -3.57
N GLN A 115 -12.06 -9.01 -2.99
CA GLN A 115 -12.78 -10.03 -3.73
C GLN A 115 -13.72 -9.41 -4.77
N GLY A 116 -14.43 -8.36 -4.39
CA GLY A 116 -15.29 -7.60 -5.32
C GLY A 116 -14.51 -6.96 -6.46
N LEU A 117 -13.27 -6.45 -6.21
CA LEU A 117 -12.39 -5.96 -7.25
C LEU A 117 -12.00 -7.08 -8.24
N ARG A 118 -11.70 -8.30 -7.72
CA ARG A 118 -11.37 -9.44 -8.57
C ARG A 118 -12.53 -9.81 -9.48
N GLU A 119 -13.73 -9.93 -8.92
CA GLU A 119 -14.95 -10.26 -9.65
C GLU A 119 -15.27 -9.21 -10.73
N ALA A 120 -15.24 -7.94 -10.37
CA ALA A 120 -15.49 -6.84 -11.30
C ALA A 120 -14.45 -6.78 -12.44
N CYS A 121 -13.18 -7.03 -12.13
CA CYS A 121 -12.13 -7.11 -13.15
C CYS A 121 -12.33 -8.29 -14.10
N ASP A 122 -12.73 -9.45 -13.58
CA ASP A 122 -12.99 -10.65 -14.41
C ASP A 122 -14.19 -10.43 -15.34
N GLU A 123 -15.26 -9.81 -14.85
CA GLU A 123 -16.48 -9.51 -15.62
C GLU A 123 -16.20 -8.56 -16.80
N HIS A 124 -15.37 -7.55 -16.60
CA HIS A 124 -15.09 -6.50 -17.59
C HIS A 124 -13.80 -6.71 -18.39
N GLY A 125 -13.04 -7.79 -18.13
CA GLY A 125 -11.76 -8.05 -18.77
C GLY A 125 -10.72 -6.97 -18.46
N VAL A 126 -10.73 -6.47 -17.22
CA VAL A 126 -9.80 -5.45 -16.70
C VAL A 126 -8.69 -6.15 -15.93
N VAL A 127 -7.45 -5.70 -16.07
CA VAL A 127 -6.29 -6.26 -15.34
C VAL A 127 -6.30 -5.76 -13.89
N LEU A 128 -6.36 -6.66 -12.93
CA LEU A 128 -6.20 -6.30 -11.51
C LEU A 128 -4.72 -6.30 -11.14
N ILE A 129 -4.23 -5.16 -10.63
CA ILE A 129 -2.85 -4.99 -10.17
C ILE A 129 -2.86 -4.75 -8.66
N PHE A 130 -2.25 -5.66 -7.89
CA PHE A 130 -1.95 -5.39 -6.49
C PHE A 130 -0.59 -4.69 -6.39
N ASP A 131 -0.60 -3.47 -5.87
CA ASP A 131 0.62 -2.79 -5.46
C ASP A 131 1.05 -3.30 -4.09
N GLU A 132 1.89 -4.32 -4.11
CA GLU A 132 2.49 -4.91 -2.92
C GLU A 132 3.92 -4.37 -2.64
N VAL A 133 4.24 -3.19 -3.11
CA VAL A 133 5.52 -2.54 -2.80
C VAL A 133 5.70 -2.36 -1.30
N MET A 134 4.60 -2.15 -0.55
CA MET A 134 4.63 -2.04 0.90
C MET A 134 4.23 -3.34 1.61
N THR A 135 3.18 -4.00 1.18
CA THR A 135 2.59 -5.18 1.82
C THR A 135 3.31 -6.49 1.50
N GLY A 136 3.93 -6.58 0.33
CA GLY A 136 4.62 -7.79 -0.13
C GLY A 136 5.71 -8.23 0.82
N PHE A 137 5.68 -9.49 1.26
CA PHE A 137 6.59 -10.08 2.23
C PHE A 137 6.58 -9.41 3.63
N ARG A 138 5.69 -8.43 3.85
CA ARG A 138 5.56 -7.71 5.11
C ARG A 138 4.37 -8.19 5.93
N VAL A 139 3.17 -8.23 5.34
CA VAL A 139 1.95 -8.64 6.06
C VAL A 139 1.88 -10.16 6.21
N ALA A 140 2.46 -10.88 5.27
CA ALA A 140 2.64 -12.33 5.27
C ALA A 140 3.77 -12.70 4.31
N LEU A 141 4.29 -13.94 4.37
CA LEU A 141 5.31 -14.42 3.43
C LEU A 141 4.82 -14.35 1.97
N GLY A 142 3.56 -14.64 1.72
CA GLY A 142 2.93 -14.54 0.40
C GLY A 142 2.28 -13.18 0.12
N GLY A 143 2.61 -12.14 0.92
CA GLY A 143 2.04 -10.81 0.77
C GLY A 143 0.56 -10.72 1.13
N ALA A 144 -0.07 -9.61 0.76
CA ALA A 144 -1.49 -9.38 1.01
C ALA A 144 -2.38 -10.32 0.20
N GLN A 145 -1.97 -10.73 -1.00
CA GLN A 145 -2.71 -11.70 -1.79
C GLN A 145 -2.90 -13.04 -1.06
N ALA A 146 -1.90 -13.53 -0.34
CA ALA A 146 -2.03 -14.73 0.48
C ALA A 146 -2.82 -14.45 1.78
N HIS A 147 -2.62 -13.29 2.39
CA HIS A 147 -3.29 -12.90 3.63
C HIS A 147 -4.81 -12.76 3.45
N TYR A 148 -5.26 -12.18 2.34
CA TYR A 148 -6.68 -11.98 2.05
C TYR A 148 -7.29 -13.02 1.09
N GLY A 149 -6.49 -13.96 0.56
CA GLY A 149 -6.95 -15.01 -0.32
C GLY A 149 -7.40 -14.56 -1.71
N VAL A 150 -6.90 -13.41 -2.19
CA VAL A 150 -7.24 -12.86 -3.51
C VAL A 150 -6.01 -12.78 -4.39
N THR A 151 -6.07 -13.36 -5.58
CA THR A 151 -4.96 -13.37 -6.54
C THR A 151 -5.19 -12.34 -7.65
N PRO A 152 -4.32 -11.32 -7.81
CA PRO A 152 -4.39 -10.37 -8.90
C PRO A 152 -3.88 -10.96 -10.23
N ASP A 153 -4.01 -10.21 -11.32
CA ASP A 153 -3.38 -10.56 -12.60
C ASP A 153 -1.89 -10.19 -12.60
N LEU A 154 -1.56 -9.05 -12.01
CA LEU A 154 -0.20 -8.54 -11.83
C LEU A 154 0.01 -8.10 -10.39
N THR A 155 1.24 -8.22 -9.92
CA THR A 155 1.69 -7.70 -8.62
C THR A 155 2.96 -6.89 -8.80
N THR A 156 3.07 -5.76 -8.09
CA THR A 156 4.31 -4.98 -8.01
C THR A 156 4.94 -5.12 -6.64
N PHE A 157 6.26 -5.19 -6.58
CA PHE A 157 7.05 -5.33 -5.35
C PHE A 157 8.20 -4.33 -5.32
N GLY A 158 8.66 -4.04 -4.11
CA GLY A 158 9.82 -3.20 -3.82
C GLY A 158 10.24 -3.35 -2.37
N LYS A 159 10.84 -2.32 -1.80
CA LYS A 159 11.19 -2.25 -0.36
C LYS A 159 11.86 -3.55 0.15
N ILE A 160 11.11 -4.44 0.82
CA ILE A 160 11.64 -5.66 1.45
C ILE A 160 12.43 -6.54 0.50
N ILE A 161 11.98 -6.69 -0.75
CA ILE A 161 12.67 -7.55 -1.74
C ILE A 161 14.08 -7.06 -2.08
N GLY A 162 14.43 -5.83 -1.73
CA GLY A 162 15.76 -5.27 -1.91
C GLY A 162 16.71 -5.49 -0.74
N GLY A 163 16.18 -5.84 0.45
CA GLY A 163 17.02 -5.97 1.64
C GLY A 163 17.79 -4.70 1.98
N GLY A 164 17.20 -3.52 1.76
CA GLY A 164 17.82 -2.21 1.90
C GLY A 164 18.45 -1.65 0.63
N MET A 165 18.58 -2.43 -0.44
CA MET A 165 19.12 -1.98 -1.73
C MET A 165 18.00 -1.52 -2.68
N PRO A 166 18.31 -0.61 -3.64
CA PRO A 166 17.33 -0.18 -4.65
C PRO A 166 16.93 -1.34 -5.55
N VAL A 167 15.66 -1.74 -5.45
CA VAL A 167 15.07 -2.80 -6.27
C VAL A 167 13.56 -2.65 -6.31
N GLY A 168 12.99 -3.09 -7.41
CA GLY A 168 11.58 -3.37 -7.58
C GLY A 168 11.40 -4.55 -8.51
N CYS A 169 10.22 -5.09 -8.57
CA CYS A 169 9.83 -6.00 -9.63
C CYS A 169 8.32 -5.95 -9.86
N PHE A 170 7.90 -6.44 -11.00
CA PHE A 170 6.51 -6.71 -11.29
C PHE A 170 6.40 -8.09 -11.96
N GLY A 171 5.28 -8.72 -11.78
CA GLY A 171 5.05 -10.05 -12.33
C GLY A 171 3.61 -10.49 -12.15
N GLY A 172 3.28 -11.65 -12.69
CA GLY A 172 1.95 -12.23 -12.58
C GLY A 172 1.66 -13.27 -13.63
N LYS A 173 0.43 -13.24 -14.17
CA LYS A 173 -0.06 -14.20 -15.15
C LYS A 173 0.81 -14.21 -16.41
N ARG A 174 1.23 -15.41 -16.83
CA ARG A 174 2.09 -15.60 -18.01
C ARG A 174 1.54 -14.91 -19.25
N ALA A 175 0.25 -15.05 -19.53
CA ALA A 175 -0.38 -14.47 -20.72
C ALA A 175 -0.25 -12.95 -20.78
N VAL A 176 -0.25 -12.25 -19.64
CA VAL A 176 -0.02 -10.82 -19.56
C VAL A 176 1.46 -10.52 -19.70
N MET A 177 2.32 -11.23 -18.96
CA MET A 177 3.77 -10.99 -18.92
C MET A 177 4.48 -11.25 -20.26
N GLU A 178 3.99 -12.17 -21.08
CA GLU A 178 4.53 -12.45 -22.42
C GLU A 178 4.32 -11.31 -23.43
N CYS A 179 3.49 -10.30 -23.09
CA CYS A 179 3.42 -9.08 -23.89
C CYS A 179 4.66 -8.18 -23.75
N ILE A 180 5.58 -8.48 -22.84
CA ILE A 180 6.84 -7.72 -22.68
C ILE A 180 7.87 -8.16 -23.71
N ALA A 181 8.59 -7.18 -24.29
CA ALA A 181 9.73 -7.44 -25.18
C ALA A 181 10.80 -8.33 -24.49
N PRO A 182 11.41 -9.28 -25.18
CA PRO A 182 11.34 -9.54 -26.62
C PRO A 182 10.17 -10.43 -27.07
N LEU A 183 9.35 -10.97 -26.14
CA LEU A 183 8.26 -11.88 -26.48
C LEU A 183 7.06 -11.13 -27.07
N GLY A 184 6.80 -9.90 -26.63
CA GLY A 184 5.71 -9.05 -27.07
C GLY A 184 6.15 -7.62 -27.36
N PRO A 185 5.20 -6.72 -27.70
CA PRO A 185 5.51 -5.37 -28.16
C PRO A 185 5.75 -4.37 -27.02
N VAL A 186 5.46 -4.69 -25.76
CA VAL A 186 5.57 -3.76 -24.63
C VAL A 186 7.02 -3.62 -24.20
N TYR A 187 7.56 -2.40 -24.28
CA TYR A 187 8.96 -2.15 -23.94
C TYR A 187 9.17 -1.85 -22.46
N GLN A 188 10.16 -2.49 -21.86
CA GLN A 188 10.73 -2.18 -20.56
C GLN A 188 12.22 -2.53 -20.58
N ALA A 189 13.07 -1.62 -20.08
CA ALA A 189 14.49 -1.86 -19.88
C ALA A 189 15.01 -1.03 -18.71
N GLY A 190 16.07 -1.52 -18.06
CA GLY A 190 16.78 -0.81 -17.00
C GLY A 190 18.17 -1.40 -16.83
N THR A 191 19.22 -0.59 -16.98
CA THR A 191 20.61 -1.05 -16.97
C THR A 191 20.99 -1.77 -15.68
N LEU A 192 20.53 -1.26 -14.53
CA LEU A 192 20.86 -1.84 -13.21
C LEU A 192 19.74 -2.73 -12.65
N SER A 193 18.71 -3.02 -13.45
CA SER A 193 17.64 -3.94 -13.03
C SER A 193 18.21 -5.34 -12.80
N GLY A 194 17.99 -5.88 -11.59
CA GLY A 194 18.54 -7.20 -11.23
C GLY A 194 20.04 -7.19 -10.98
N ASN A 195 20.64 -6.05 -10.61
CA ASN A 195 22.08 -5.99 -10.30
C ASN A 195 22.45 -6.95 -9.15
N PRO A 196 23.66 -7.54 -9.18
CA PRO A 196 24.04 -8.60 -8.26
C PRO A 196 24.06 -8.19 -6.78
N LEU A 197 24.32 -6.94 -6.45
CA LEU A 197 24.32 -6.48 -5.06
C LEU A 197 22.89 -6.47 -4.49
N ALA A 198 21.94 -5.90 -5.21
CA ALA A 198 20.53 -5.89 -4.81
C ALA A 198 19.96 -7.31 -4.78
N MET A 199 20.33 -8.18 -5.73
CA MET A 199 19.89 -9.58 -5.73
C MET A 199 20.42 -10.35 -4.53
N ALA A 200 21.69 -10.17 -4.16
CA ALA A 200 22.30 -10.82 -3.01
C ALA A 200 21.67 -10.37 -1.68
N ALA A 201 21.47 -9.05 -1.50
CA ALA A 201 20.84 -8.49 -0.31
C ALA A 201 19.37 -8.96 -0.20
N GLY A 202 18.60 -8.85 -1.27
CA GLY A 202 17.21 -9.28 -1.32
C GLY A 202 17.05 -10.77 -1.05
N LEU A 203 17.84 -11.62 -1.71
CA LEU A 203 17.83 -13.07 -1.49
C LEU A 203 18.13 -13.44 -0.03
N THR A 204 19.09 -12.75 0.59
CA THR A 204 19.42 -12.97 2.00
C THR A 204 18.26 -12.60 2.91
N THR A 205 17.64 -11.44 2.68
CA THR A 205 16.45 -11.00 3.42
C THR A 205 15.29 -12.00 3.26
N LEU A 206 14.98 -12.41 2.03
CA LEU A 206 13.89 -13.37 1.77
C LEU A 206 14.15 -14.74 2.44
N ARG A 207 15.41 -15.19 2.51
CA ARG A 207 15.79 -16.40 3.25
C ARG A 207 15.55 -16.28 4.75
N LEU A 208 15.85 -15.12 5.34
CA LEU A 208 15.64 -14.87 6.76
C LEU A 208 14.14 -14.84 7.12
N ILE A 209 13.34 -14.11 6.35
CA ILE A 209 11.90 -13.97 6.63
C ILE A 209 11.09 -15.24 6.29
N LYS A 210 11.65 -16.18 5.51
CA LYS A 210 11.01 -17.48 5.21
C LYS A 210 11.00 -18.43 6.41
N ARG A 211 11.67 -18.11 7.48
CA ARG A 211 11.67 -18.91 8.72
C ARG A 211 10.22 -19.14 9.20
N PRO A 212 9.86 -20.39 9.58
CA PRO A 212 8.54 -20.66 10.17
C PRO A 212 8.27 -19.76 11.38
N GLY A 213 7.06 -19.24 11.50
CA GLY A 213 6.62 -18.37 12.60
C GLY A 213 7.10 -16.92 12.51
N PHE A 214 7.93 -16.54 11.50
CA PHE A 214 8.47 -15.17 11.41
C PHE A 214 7.38 -14.09 11.38
N HIS A 215 6.37 -14.27 10.53
CA HIS A 215 5.29 -13.29 10.39
C HIS A 215 4.29 -13.37 11.56
N ASP A 216 4.10 -14.55 12.15
CA ASP A 216 3.25 -14.72 13.32
C ASP A 216 3.83 -13.99 14.54
N GLU A 217 5.14 -14.10 14.77
CA GLU A 217 5.86 -13.37 15.83
C GLU A 217 5.74 -11.85 15.67
N LEU A 218 5.90 -11.35 14.45
CA LEU A 218 5.74 -9.91 14.16
C LEU A 218 4.29 -9.44 14.36
N THR A 219 3.33 -10.24 13.93
CA THR A 219 1.90 -9.93 14.08
C THR A 219 1.52 -9.88 15.56
N ASP A 220 1.95 -10.88 16.34
CA ASP A 220 1.72 -10.92 17.79
C ASP A 220 2.34 -9.71 18.51
N TYR A 221 3.61 -9.41 18.23
CA TYR A 221 4.28 -8.25 18.79
C TYR A 221 3.52 -6.95 18.47
N THR A 222 3.10 -6.77 17.22
CA THR A 222 2.35 -5.59 16.79
C THR A 222 1.02 -5.50 17.54
N SER A 223 0.28 -6.60 17.65
CA SER A 223 -1.00 -6.66 18.35
C SER A 223 -0.84 -6.30 19.84
N ARG A 224 0.18 -6.83 20.51
CA ARG A 224 0.48 -6.51 21.92
C ARG A 224 0.83 -5.03 22.10
N MET A 225 1.61 -4.48 21.19
CA MET A 225 1.96 -3.05 21.21
C MET A 225 0.72 -2.16 21.04
N LEU A 226 -0.11 -2.45 20.04
CA LEU A 226 -1.33 -1.67 19.77
C LEU A 226 -2.34 -1.76 20.92
N ALA A 227 -2.57 -2.95 21.46
CA ALA A 227 -3.43 -3.13 22.64
C ALA A 227 -2.93 -2.31 23.83
N GLY A 228 -1.62 -2.32 24.09
CA GLY A 228 -1.02 -1.53 25.15
C GLY A 228 -1.08 -0.01 24.91
N LEU A 229 -1.01 0.46 23.66
CA LEU A 229 -1.21 1.85 23.31
C LEU A 229 -2.67 2.27 23.53
N GLN A 230 -3.63 1.45 23.07
CA GLN A 230 -5.06 1.70 23.26
C GLN A 230 -5.43 1.81 24.73
N GLU A 231 -4.98 0.85 25.57
CA GLU A 231 -5.21 0.86 27.01
C GLU A 231 -4.77 2.18 27.67
N ARG A 232 -3.63 2.73 27.25
CA ARG A 232 -3.08 3.97 27.79
C ARG A 232 -3.82 5.21 27.29
N ALA A 233 -4.25 5.21 26.04
CA ALA A 233 -5.09 6.26 25.48
C ALA A 233 -6.44 6.31 26.22
N ASP A 234 -7.07 5.14 26.44
CA ASP A 234 -8.34 5.01 27.16
C ASP A 234 -8.21 5.49 28.60
N ALA A 235 -7.13 5.11 29.31
CA ALA A 235 -6.85 5.54 30.67
C ALA A 235 -6.66 7.07 30.77
N ALA A 236 -6.13 7.70 29.71
CA ALA A 236 -5.97 9.15 29.63
C ALA A 236 -7.23 9.89 29.11
N GLY A 237 -8.27 9.16 28.69
CA GLY A 237 -9.48 9.73 28.08
C GLY A 237 -9.24 10.34 26.71
N ILE A 238 -8.22 9.88 25.98
CA ILE A 238 -7.85 10.38 24.64
C ILE A 238 -8.55 9.53 23.58
N PRO A 239 -9.37 10.11 22.69
CA PRO A 239 -9.93 9.41 21.54
C PRO A 239 -8.80 8.89 20.63
N PHE A 240 -8.72 7.57 20.47
CA PHE A 240 -7.62 6.93 19.78
C PHE A 240 -8.10 5.63 19.13
N VAL A 241 -7.72 5.41 17.89
CA VAL A 241 -8.04 4.20 17.12
C VAL A 241 -6.76 3.64 16.52
N THR A 242 -6.62 2.33 16.49
CA THR A 242 -5.50 1.65 15.87
C THR A 242 -5.97 0.67 14.80
N THR A 243 -5.17 0.50 13.76
CA THR A 243 -5.40 -0.51 12.72
C THR A 243 -4.16 -1.38 12.57
N GLN A 244 -4.34 -2.58 12.03
CA GLN A 244 -3.24 -3.53 11.85
C GLN A 244 -3.43 -4.41 10.61
N ALA A 245 -2.32 -4.68 9.92
CA ALA A 245 -2.21 -5.73 8.91
C ALA A 245 -0.81 -6.38 9.03
N GLY A 246 -0.73 -7.55 9.65
CA GLY A 246 0.56 -8.20 9.98
C GLY A 246 1.44 -7.30 10.85
N ALA A 247 2.62 -6.94 10.35
CA ALA A 247 3.58 -6.04 11.01
C ALA A 247 3.37 -4.55 10.67
N MET A 248 2.35 -4.22 9.89
CA MET A 248 1.94 -2.84 9.59
C MET A 248 0.88 -2.38 10.58
N PHE A 249 0.94 -1.11 10.98
CA PHE A 249 -0.06 -0.53 11.87
C PHE A 249 -0.33 0.93 11.57
N GLY A 250 -1.51 1.38 11.97
CA GLY A 250 -1.93 2.77 11.95
C GLY A 250 -2.29 3.28 13.33
N LEU A 251 -2.02 4.56 13.58
CA LEU A 251 -2.36 5.28 14.81
C LEU A 251 -3.18 6.51 14.44
N TYR A 252 -4.38 6.63 15.00
CA TYR A 252 -5.31 7.72 14.69
C TYR A 252 -5.86 8.37 15.96
N PHE A 253 -5.78 9.67 16.04
CA PHE A 253 -6.46 10.44 17.08
C PHE A 253 -7.86 10.79 16.57
N SER A 254 -8.78 9.86 16.76
CA SER A 254 -10.15 9.92 16.25
C SER A 254 -11.13 9.36 17.27
N GLY A 255 -12.34 9.92 17.29
CA GLY A 255 -13.46 9.38 18.06
C GLY A 255 -14.36 8.44 17.21
N ALA A 256 -13.95 8.06 16.01
CA ALA A 256 -14.65 7.07 15.21
C ALA A 256 -14.45 5.66 15.80
N ASP A 257 -15.39 4.76 15.53
CA ASP A 257 -15.27 3.36 15.95
C ASP A 257 -14.22 2.62 15.11
N ASP A 258 -14.14 2.95 13.80
CA ASP A 258 -13.21 2.35 12.83
C ASP A 258 -12.69 3.41 11.85
N ILE A 259 -11.56 3.11 11.19
CA ILE A 259 -10.97 3.89 10.10
C ILE A 259 -11.00 3.04 8.84
N VAL A 260 -11.86 3.39 7.90
CA VAL A 260 -12.17 2.58 6.71
C VAL A 260 -11.93 3.33 5.42
N THR A 261 -12.09 4.66 5.41
CA THR A 261 -12.02 5.50 4.22
C THR A 261 -10.91 6.55 4.33
N PHE A 262 -10.59 7.18 3.21
CA PHE A 262 -9.69 8.33 3.20
C PHE A 262 -10.25 9.52 4.00
N ASP A 263 -11.58 9.71 3.98
CA ASP A 263 -12.24 10.77 4.74
C ASP A 263 -12.11 10.54 6.25
N ASP A 264 -12.18 9.29 6.74
CA ASP A 264 -11.94 8.97 8.15
C ASP A 264 -10.51 9.32 8.57
N VAL A 265 -9.54 9.04 7.69
CA VAL A 265 -8.14 9.42 7.93
C VAL A 265 -7.99 10.94 8.01
N MET A 266 -8.61 11.67 7.06
CA MET A 266 -8.55 13.14 7.02
C MET A 266 -9.28 13.81 8.18
N ALA A 267 -10.28 13.15 8.77
CA ALA A 267 -11.01 13.63 9.95
C ALA A 267 -10.24 13.43 11.27
N SER A 268 -9.13 12.68 11.24
CA SER A 268 -8.28 12.45 12.43
C SER A 268 -7.53 13.73 12.84
N ASP A 269 -7.30 13.91 14.15
CA ASP A 269 -6.61 15.08 14.72
C ASP A 269 -5.09 15.01 14.47
N ALA A 270 -4.66 15.55 13.33
CA ALA A 270 -3.25 15.60 12.95
C ALA A 270 -2.41 16.50 13.87
N GLU A 271 -2.99 17.53 14.50
CA GLU A 271 -2.25 18.39 15.42
C GLU A 271 -1.98 17.67 16.75
N ARG A 272 -2.91 16.84 17.20
CA ARG A 272 -2.69 15.97 18.36
C ARG A 272 -1.63 14.91 18.07
N PHE A 273 -1.66 14.32 16.87
CA PHE A 273 -0.59 13.41 16.43
C PHE A 273 0.80 14.06 16.47
N LYS A 274 0.94 15.32 16.02
CA LYS A 274 2.23 16.02 16.08
C LYS A 274 2.76 16.16 17.50
N LYS A 275 1.89 16.52 18.46
CA LYS A 275 2.28 16.59 19.87
C LYS A 275 2.70 15.21 20.39
N PHE A 276 1.90 14.19 20.10
CA PHE A 276 2.20 12.82 20.47
C PHE A 276 3.54 12.36 19.90
N PHE A 277 3.79 12.61 18.61
CA PHE A 277 5.05 12.27 17.96
C PHE A 277 6.27 12.87 18.71
N HIS A 278 6.22 14.14 19.06
CA HIS A 278 7.33 14.79 19.78
C HIS A 278 7.50 14.23 21.21
N LEU A 279 6.40 13.99 21.92
CA LEU A 279 6.46 13.39 23.26
C LEU A 279 7.02 11.96 23.22
N MET A 280 6.66 11.17 22.21
CA MET A 280 7.23 9.83 22.00
C MET A 280 8.72 9.90 21.65
N LEU A 281 9.11 10.85 20.78
CA LEU A 281 10.51 11.06 20.41
C LEU A 281 11.36 11.44 21.62
N ASP A 282 10.88 12.36 22.46
CA ASP A 282 11.53 12.75 23.73
C ASP A 282 11.62 11.56 24.69
N GLY A 283 10.64 10.64 24.63
CA GLY A 283 10.61 9.38 25.36
C GLY A 283 11.52 8.28 24.78
N GLY A 284 12.25 8.55 23.69
CA GLY A 284 13.16 7.61 23.02
C GLY A 284 12.51 6.71 21.98
N VAL A 285 11.26 7.01 21.55
CA VAL A 285 10.53 6.24 20.53
C VAL A 285 10.34 7.07 19.28
N TYR A 286 10.99 6.65 18.19
CA TYR A 286 10.91 7.34 16.90
C TYR A 286 9.82 6.73 16.02
N LEU A 287 8.68 7.41 15.93
CA LEU A 287 7.59 7.11 15.00
C LEU A 287 7.82 7.82 13.66
N ALA A 288 7.01 7.51 12.65
CA ALA A 288 6.99 8.31 11.43
C ALA A 288 6.52 9.75 11.73
N PRO A 289 7.15 10.79 11.16
CA PRO A 289 6.85 12.19 11.50
C PRO A 289 5.60 12.75 10.79
N SER A 290 4.67 11.89 10.38
CA SER A 290 3.42 12.26 9.70
C SER A 290 2.29 11.35 10.15
N ALA A 291 1.12 11.94 10.40
CA ALA A 291 -0.12 11.21 10.71
C ALA A 291 -0.61 10.33 9.54
N PHE A 292 -0.06 10.52 8.34
CA PHE A 292 -0.44 9.78 7.13
C PHE A 292 0.53 8.63 6.79
N GLU A 293 1.53 8.37 7.63
CA GLU A 293 2.48 7.28 7.42
C GLU A 293 2.12 6.06 8.28
N ALA A 294 2.09 4.89 7.65
CA ALA A 294 1.98 3.63 8.37
C ALA A 294 3.22 3.35 9.22
N GLY A 295 3.00 2.76 10.39
CA GLY A 295 4.09 2.25 11.23
C GLY A 295 4.42 0.80 10.91
N PHE A 296 5.63 0.39 11.28
CA PHE A 296 6.14 -0.96 11.05
C PHE A 296 6.90 -1.48 12.26
N THR A 297 6.61 -2.73 12.64
CA THR A 297 7.41 -3.45 13.62
C THR A 297 8.51 -4.26 12.94
N SER A 298 9.51 -4.65 13.70
CA SER A 298 10.68 -5.39 13.25
C SER A 298 10.98 -6.53 14.20
N ILE A 299 11.57 -7.62 13.70
CA ILE A 299 12.04 -8.74 14.51
C ILE A 299 13.14 -8.34 15.50
N ALA A 300 13.73 -7.16 15.35
CA ALA A 300 14.68 -6.60 16.31
C ALA A 300 14.00 -5.98 17.54
N HIS A 301 12.69 -5.78 17.49
CA HIS A 301 11.91 -5.32 18.63
C HIS A 301 11.57 -6.50 19.52
N GLY A 302 12.00 -6.44 20.79
CA GLY A 302 11.68 -7.41 21.84
C GLY A 302 10.85 -6.82 22.97
N ASP A 303 10.77 -7.53 24.10
CA ASP A 303 9.99 -7.08 25.26
C ASP A 303 10.56 -5.79 25.88
N ALA A 304 11.85 -5.53 25.76
CA ALA A 304 12.47 -4.30 26.23
C ALA A 304 12.00 -3.08 25.43
N GLU A 305 11.94 -3.19 24.10
CA GLU A 305 11.47 -2.15 23.20
C GLU A 305 9.95 -1.95 23.35
N LEU A 306 9.20 -3.03 23.54
CA LEU A 306 7.76 -2.96 23.85
C LEU A 306 7.51 -2.18 25.13
N LYS A 307 8.21 -2.53 26.21
CA LYS A 307 8.09 -1.84 27.50
C LYS A 307 8.44 -0.36 27.36
N LEU A 308 9.57 -0.03 26.73
CA LEU A 308 9.99 1.35 26.50
C LEU A 308 8.92 2.14 25.73
N THR A 309 8.37 1.56 24.67
CA THR A 309 7.33 2.18 23.86
C THR A 309 6.08 2.47 24.69
N LEU A 310 5.63 1.51 25.51
CA LEU A 310 4.44 1.66 26.33
C LEU A 310 4.64 2.64 27.50
N ASP A 311 5.82 2.64 28.14
CA ASP A 311 6.16 3.60 29.19
C ASP A 311 6.25 5.05 28.65
N ALA A 312 6.76 5.23 27.42
CA ALA A 312 6.78 6.53 26.76
C ALA A 312 5.36 6.99 26.39
N ALA A 313 4.55 6.07 25.85
CA ALA A 313 3.17 6.37 25.46
C ALA A 313 2.29 6.76 26.64
N GLU A 314 2.43 6.12 27.82
CA GLU A 314 1.71 6.49 29.04
C GLU A 314 1.94 7.97 29.41
N LYS A 315 3.20 8.40 29.39
CA LYS A 315 3.56 9.80 29.67
C LYS A 315 3.07 10.75 28.56
N ALA A 316 3.16 10.31 27.31
CA ALA A 316 2.72 11.09 26.18
C ALA A 316 1.20 11.34 26.20
N PHE A 317 0.39 10.28 26.40
CA PHE A 317 -1.05 10.41 26.49
C PHE A 317 -1.49 11.26 27.70
N ALA A 318 -0.80 11.13 28.85
CA ALA A 318 -1.09 11.96 30.03
C ALA A 318 -0.78 13.46 29.84
N ALA A 319 0.04 13.83 28.83
CA ALA A 319 0.45 15.18 28.53
C ALA A 319 -0.33 15.81 27.34
N LEU A 320 -1.24 15.07 26.67
CA LEU A 320 -2.08 15.53 25.58
C LEU A 320 -3.37 16.18 26.06
#